data_b2d78b0f54f8fca9ebc6153d1e93a360
#
_entry.id   b2d78b0f54f8fca9ebc6153d1e93a360
#
_cell.length_a   1.000
_cell.length_b   1.000
_cell.length_c   1.000
_cell.angle_alpha   90.00
_cell.angle_beta   90.00
_cell.angle_gamma   90.00
#
_symmetry.space_group_name_H-M   'P 1'
#
loop_
_entity.id
_entity.type
_entity.pdbx_description
1 polymer ?
#
loop_
_entity_poly.entity_id
_entity_poly.type
_entity_poly.pdbx_seq_one_letter_code
_entity_poly.pdbx_strand_id
1 'polypeptide(L)'
;MEIVAVYHSMLTSLKTFDELEVDPVCRGQIALSPIEECRMVTYLRVQRNVDSMIELKHVAHFQALSMIARSIFELSVDLRLMQSVPEASERMRCFQSLESLRAVKAAVKRSNEPNGSPVSKTVSDFDAHRKVSIEARATQLWGAKFNSVTHWSGFKLGERVSQIADDQISHVYIYAYRTMSWQTHPGLQGSYGLPASAFPAIANSALNLAVFSYLAVLRLMISTLGLQQHDRLIYARLNLAHTLPYTDGQAEELELRHSLGL
;
A
#
# COMPACT_ATOMS: atom_id res chain seq x y z
N MET A 1 -14.77 18.72 -13.72
CA MET A 1 -15.26 18.74 -12.33
C MET A 1 -14.10 18.36 -11.44
N GLU A 2 -13.66 19.28 -10.62
CA GLU A 2 -12.51 19.06 -9.74
C GLU A 2 -12.86 18.06 -8.63
N ILE A 3 -11.84 17.33 -8.15
CA ILE A 3 -11.93 16.45 -6.98
C ILE A 3 -12.30 17.32 -5.78
N VAL A 4 -13.06 16.76 -4.84
CA VAL A 4 -13.35 17.47 -3.60
C VAL A 4 -12.05 17.79 -2.87
N ALA A 5 -11.76 19.06 -2.82
CA ALA A 5 -10.51 19.63 -2.37
C ALA A 5 -10.06 19.15 -0.98
N VAL A 6 -11.01 18.89 -0.07
CA VAL A 6 -10.70 18.52 1.32
C VAL A 6 -9.83 17.28 1.44
N TYR A 7 -10.25 16.16 0.86
CA TYR A 7 -9.47 14.91 1.00
C TYR A 7 -8.15 14.95 0.24
N HIS A 8 -8.12 15.66 -0.89
CA HIS A 8 -6.88 15.89 -1.62
C HIS A 8 -5.91 16.75 -0.81
N SER A 9 -6.41 17.83 -0.18
CA SER A 9 -5.63 18.68 0.73
C SER A 9 -5.12 17.89 1.94
N MET A 10 -5.96 17.06 2.56
CA MET A 10 -5.55 16.20 3.67
C MET A 10 -4.44 15.22 3.26
N LEU A 11 -4.57 14.60 2.08
CA LEU A 11 -3.54 13.66 1.59
C LEU A 11 -2.21 14.38 1.30
N THR A 12 -2.27 15.57 0.71
CA THR A 12 -1.11 16.44 0.47
C THR A 12 -0.46 16.86 1.77
N SER A 13 -1.26 17.26 2.77
CA SER A 13 -0.76 17.64 4.09
C SER A 13 -0.06 16.48 4.82
N LEU A 14 -0.62 15.27 4.74
CA LEU A 14 0.03 14.06 5.27
C LEU A 14 1.34 13.76 4.54
N LYS A 15 1.39 13.96 3.22
CA LYS A 15 2.61 13.76 2.43
C LYS A 15 3.69 14.77 2.81
N THR A 16 3.34 16.04 2.96
CA THR A 16 4.28 17.07 3.43
C THR A 16 4.81 16.76 4.82
N PHE A 17 3.95 16.30 5.74
CA PHE A 17 4.39 15.85 7.07
C PHE A 17 5.39 14.68 6.96
N ASP A 18 5.09 13.70 6.12
CA ASP A 18 5.95 12.54 5.87
C ASP A 18 7.34 12.96 5.39
N GLU A 19 7.39 13.84 4.39
CA GLU A 19 8.64 14.34 3.79
C GLU A 19 9.52 15.14 4.75
N LEU A 20 8.91 15.82 5.70
CA LEU A 20 9.62 16.63 6.67
C LEU A 20 10.05 15.86 7.93
N GLU A 21 9.23 14.92 8.39
CA GLU A 21 9.40 14.32 9.72
C GLU A 21 9.77 12.84 9.68
N VAL A 22 9.16 12.06 8.80
CA VAL A 22 9.28 10.59 8.81
C VAL A 22 10.32 10.09 7.82
N ASP A 23 10.23 10.50 6.56
CA ASP A 23 11.10 10.03 5.47
C ASP A 23 12.60 10.33 5.72
N PRO A 24 13.00 11.51 6.23
CA PRO A 24 14.42 11.77 6.52
C PRO A 24 14.98 10.82 7.57
N VAL A 25 14.21 10.49 8.62
CA VAL A 25 14.64 9.54 9.65
C VAL A 25 14.72 8.12 9.08
N CYS A 26 13.75 7.73 8.26
CA CYS A 26 13.76 6.45 7.54
C CYS A 26 15.02 6.30 6.67
N ARG A 27 15.34 7.30 5.87
CA ARG A 27 16.50 7.28 4.96
C ARG A 27 17.85 7.37 5.70
N GLY A 28 17.85 7.93 6.90
CA GLY A 28 19.04 8.03 7.74
C GLY A 28 19.46 6.71 8.41
N GLN A 29 18.62 5.67 8.35
CA GLN A 29 18.95 4.37 8.94
C GLN A 29 19.99 3.63 8.10
N ILE A 30 21.16 3.35 8.68
CA ILE A 30 22.31 2.78 7.94
C ILE A 30 22.33 1.24 7.96
N ALA A 31 21.83 0.62 9.04
CA ALA A 31 21.84 -0.84 9.19
C ALA A 31 20.45 -1.34 9.56
N LEU A 32 19.71 -1.80 8.55
CA LEU A 32 18.37 -2.36 8.74
C LEU A 32 18.44 -3.87 8.99
N SER A 33 17.71 -4.33 9.98
CA SER A 33 17.40 -5.76 10.10
C SER A 33 16.52 -6.21 8.93
N PRO A 34 16.44 -7.52 8.62
CA PRO A 34 15.61 -8.02 7.53
C PRO A 34 14.14 -7.59 7.57
N ILE A 35 13.56 -7.44 8.76
CA ILE A 35 12.17 -7.02 8.91
C ILE A 35 12.02 -5.50 8.70
N GLU A 36 12.98 -4.71 9.14
CA GLU A 36 13.00 -3.27 8.90
C GLU A 36 13.18 -2.95 7.42
N GLU A 37 14.02 -3.71 6.71
CA GLU A 37 14.13 -3.60 5.25
C GLU A 37 12.79 -3.88 4.56
N CYS A 38 12.07 -4.93 4.95
CA CYS A 38 10.75 -5.23 4.41
C CYS A 38 9.72 -4.12 4.70
N ARG A 39 9.73 -3.56 5.92
CA ARG A 39 8.88 -2.42 6.29
C ARG A 39 9.22 -1.20 5.46
N MET A 40 10.51 -0.89 5.30
CA MET A 40 10.97 0.24 4.51
C MET A 40 10.53 0.14 3.05
N VAL A 41 10.75 -1.01 2.40
CA VAL A 41 10.32 -1.23 1.01
C VAL A 41 8.80 -1.09 0.86
N THR A 42 8.03 -1.60 1.82
CA THR A 42 6.58 -1.48 1.81
C THR A 42 6.13 -0.03 2.01
N TYR A 43 6.74 0.69 2.94
CA TYR A 43 6.50 2.11 3.18
C TYR A 43 6.82 2.96 1.93
N LEU A 44 7.95 2.77 1.27
CA LEU A 44 8.30 3.46 0.02
C LEU A 44 7.29 3.19 -1.11
N ARG A 45 6.69 1.99 -1.15
CA ARG A 45 5.60 1.69 -2.09
C ARG A 45 4.33 2.47 -1.77
N VAL A 46 4.01 2.65 -0.48
CA VAL A 46 2.90 3.51 -0.05
C VAL A 46 3.13 4.94 -0.49
N GLN A 47 4.31 5.51 -0.23
CA GLN A 47 4.66 6.88 -0.64
C GLN A 47 4.45 7.09 -2.15
N ARG A 48 4.96 6.18 -3.00
CA ARG A 48 4.79 6.26 -4.46
C ARG A 48 3.33 6.21 -4.90
N ASN A 49 2.51 5.40 -4.23
CA ASN A 49 1.08 5.35 -4.50
C ASN A 49 0.39 6.66 -4.08
N VAL A 50 0.78 7.25 -2.96
CA VAL A 50 0.28 8.55 -2.51
C VAL A 50 0.67 9.65 -3.49
N ASP A 51 1.92 9.70 -3.93
CA ASP A 51 2.38 10.65 -4.96
C ASP A 51 1.54 10.54 -6.24
N SER A 52 1.34 9.31 -6.73
CA SER A 52 0.50 9.07 -7.91
C SER A 52 -0.95 9.52 -7.71
N MET A 53 -1.48 9.39 -6.49
CA MET A 53 -2.84 9.79 -6.19
C MET A 53 -3.01 11.31 -6.10
N ILE A 54 -2.01 12.01 -5.57
CA ILE A 54 -1.97 13.48 -5.52
C ILE A 54 -1.93 14.08 -6.93
N GLU A 55 -1.26 13.44 -7.87
CA GLU A 55 -1.22 13.90 -9.27
C GLU A 55 -2.55 13.74 -10.03
N LEU A 56 -3.43 12.82 -9.59
CA LEU A 56 -4.71 12.54 -10.23
C LEU A 56 -5.82 13.50 -9.74
N LYS A 57 -5.84 14.73 -10.28
CA LYS A 57 -6.71 15.84 -9.81
C LYS A 57 -8.13 15.85 -10.40
N HIS A 58 -8.47 14.98 -11.33
CA HIS A 58 -9.78 15.02 -12.00
C HIS A 58 -10.65 13.81 -11.63
N VAL A 59 -11.93 14.06 -11.34
CA VAL A 59 -12.88 13.01 -10.95
C VAL A 59 -13.09 11.91 -12.00
N ALA A 60 -12.78 12.18 -13.28
CA ALA A 60 -12.81 11.18 -14.32
C ALA A 60 -11.79 10.03 -14.09
N HIS A 61 -10.78 10.26 -13.23
CA HIS A 61 -9.81 9.23 -12.83
C HIS A 61 -10.29 8.35 -11.68
N PHE A 62 -11.59 8.37 -11.35
CA PHE A 62 -12.14 7.65 -10.18
C PHE A 62 -11.75 6.18 -10.12
N GLN A 63 -11.62 5.48 -11.25
CA GLN A 63 -11.17 4.09 -11.28
C GLN A 63 -9.70 3.95 -10.88
N ALA A 64 -8.81 4.79 -11.43
CA ALA A 64 -7.40 4.81 -11.05
C ALA A 64 -7.23 5.18 -9.58
N LEU A 65 -7.95 6.20 -9.09
CA LEU A 65 -7.98 6.57 -7.69
C LEU A 65 -8.43 5.39 -6.79
N SER A 66 -9.47 4.66 -7.20
CA SER A 66 -9.96 3.49 -6.47
C SER A 66 -8.91 2.36 -6.41
N MET A 67 -8.21 2.11 -7.52
CA MET A 67 -7.14 1.10 -7.58
C MET A 67 -5.97 1.46 -6.66
N ILE A 68 -5.52 2.72 -6.71
CA ILE A 68 -4.40 3.20 -5.90
C ILE A 68 -4.78 3.21 -4.42
N ALA A 69 -5.97 3.70 -4.06
CA ALA A 69 -6.45 3.70 -2.68
C ALA A 69 -6.50 2.28 -2.07
N ARG A 70 -6.97 1.31 -2.85
CA ARG A 70 -6.95 -0.10 -2.44
C ARG A 70 -5.52 -0.60 -2.22
N SER A 71 -4.59 -0.25 -3.12
CA SER A 71 -3.18 -0.63 -2.96
C SER A 71 -2.58 -0.03 -1.68
N ILE A 72 -2.86 1.24 -1.37
CA ILE A 72 -2.41 1.88 -0.13
C ILE A 72 -3.00 1.15 1.09
N PHE A 73 -4.29 0.82 1.07
CA PHE A 73 -4.94 0.08 2.14
C PHE A 73 -4.30 -1.31 2.35
N GLU A 74 -4.11 -2.09 1.28
CA GLU A 74 -3.50 -3.42 1.35
C GLU A 74 -2.08 -3.37 1.91
N LEU A 75 -1.28 -2.38 1.50
CA LEU A 75 0.07 -2.17 2.03
C LEU A 75 0.06 -1.73 3.51
N SER A 76 -0.93 -0.94 3.93
CA SER A 76 -1.10 -0.56 5.35
C SER A 76 -1.42 -1.77 6.23
N VAL A 77 -2.26 -2.68 5.73
CA VAL A 77 -2.56 -3.97 6.36
C VAL A 77 -1.30 -4.82 6.46
N ASP A 78 -0.50 -4.88 5.40
CA ASP A 78 0.74 -5.65 5.38
C ASP A 78 1.78 -5.12 6.38
N LEU A 79 1.96 -3.81 6.46
CA LEU A 79 2.87 -3.19 7.44
C LEU A 79 2.50 -3.55 8.88
N ARG A 80 1.20 -3.55 9.21
CA ARG A 80 0.74 -3.96 10.53
C ARG A 80 0.91 -5.45 10.77
N LEU A 81 0.59 -6.27 9.77
CA LEU A 81 0.72 -7.73 9.86
C LEU A 81 2.16 -8.18 10.07
N MET A 82 3.15 -7.45 9.54
CA MET A 82 4.58 -7.72 9.78
C MET A 82 4.99 -7.62 11.26
N GLN A 83 4.18 -7.00 12.11
CA GLN A 83 4.47 -6.93 13.55
C GLN A 83 4.07 -8.23 14.29
N SER A 84 3.09 -8.96 13.77
CA SER A 84 2.49 -10.11 14.45
C SER A 84 2.81 -11.46 13.80
N VAL A 85 3.19 -11.47 12.52
CA VAL A 85 3.52 -12.72 11.82
C VAL A 85 4.96 -13.12 12.05
N PRO A 86 5.22 -14.28 12.69
CA PRO A 86 6.57 -14.81 12.77
C PRO A 86 7.19 -14.99 11.39
N GLU A 87 8.50 -14.78 11.28
CA GLU A 87 9.25 -14.96 10.03
C GLU A 87 8.75 -14.08 8.86
N ALA A 88 8.04 -12.96 9.13
CA ALA A 88 7.45 -12.10 8.09
C ALA A 88 8.44 -11.71 7.00
N SER A 89 9.65 -11.29 7.37
CA SER A 89 10.70 -10.91 6.41
C SER A 89 11.13 -12.07 5.51
N GLU A 90 11.23 -13.25 6.07
CA GLU A 90 11.60 -14.45 5.33
C GLU A 90 10.49 -14.89 4.39
N ARG A 91 9.23 -14.87 4.87
CA ARG A 91 8.05 -15.14 4.04
C ARG A 91 7.95 -14.18 2.86
N MET A 92 8.19 -12.88 3.08
CA MET A 92 8.17 -11.88 2.01
C MET A 92 9.25 -12.14 0.95
N ARG A 93 10.49 -12.40 1.35
CA ARG A 93 11.59 -12.71 0.42
C ARG A 93 11.36 -14.02 -0.34
N CYS A 94 10.89 -15.06 0.36
CA CYS A 94 10.55 -16.32 -0.27
C CYS A 94 9.38 -16.17 -1.25
N PHE A 95 8.35 -15.41 -0.90
CA PHE A 95 7.20 -15.15 -1.78
C PHE A 95 7.62 -14.41 -3.06
N GLN A 96 8.49 -13.41 -2.96
CA GLN A 96 9.04 -12.73 -4.14
C GLN A 96 9.79 -13.71 -5.07
N SER A 97 10.59 -14.61 -4.49
CA SER A 97 11.30 -15.64 -5.25
C SER A 97 10.34 -16.64 -5.88
N LEU A 98 9.27 -17.00 -5.16
CA LEU A 98 8.23 -17.92 -5.65
C LEU A 98 7.44 -17.30 -6.82
N GLU A 99 7.09 -16.00 -6.74
CA GLU A 99 6.44 -15.29 -7.86
C GLU A 99 7.35 -15.22 -9.10
N SER A 100 8.64 -14.96 -8.91
CA SER A 100 9.63 -14.99 -9.98
C SER A 100 9.70 -16.39 -10.62
N LEU A 101 9.70 -17.45 -9.81
CA LEU A 101 9.69 -18.83 -10.30
C LEU A 101 8.41 -19.16 -11.07
N ARG A 102 7.24 -18.69 -10.61
CA ARG A 102 5.96 -18.86 -11.33
C ARG A 102 5.98 -18.18 -12.69
N ALA A 103 6.50 -16.94 -12.76
CA ALA A 103 6.64 -16.22 -14.02
C ALA A 103 7.58 -16.96 -14.99
N VAL A 104 8.72 -17.46 -14.49
CA VAL A 104 9.66 -18.26 -15.29
C VAL A 104 9.01 -19.55 -15.81
N LYS A 105 8.32 -20.29 -14.94
CA LYS A 105 7.58 -21.51 -15.34
C LYS A 105 6.53 -21.23 -16.41
N ALA A 106 5.80 -20.13 -16.29
CA ALA A 106 4.82 -19.71 -17.28
C ALA A 106 5.48 -19.38 -18.64
N ALA A 107 6.62 -18.67 -18.61
CA ALA A 107 7.39 -18.34 -19.81
C ALA A 107 7.94 -19.61 -20.49
N VAL A 108 8.52 -20.52 -19.75
CA VAL A 108 9.02 -21.80 -20.27
C VAL A 108 7.88 -22.66 -20.84
N LYS A 109 6.75 -22.74 -20.14
CA LYS A 109 5.57 -23.45 -20.68
C LYS A 109 5.13 -22.88 -22.02
N ARG A 110 5.03 -21.54 -22.12
CA ARG A 110 4.63 -20.86 -23.36
C ARG A 110 5.64 -21.07 -24.51
N SER A 111 6.93 -21.09 -24.20
CA SER A 111 7.97 -21.33 -25.25
C SER A 111 7.89 -22.73 -25.87
N ASN A 112 7.33 -23.70 -25.16
CA ASN A 112 7.15 -25.06 -25.64
C ASN A 112 5.84 -25.25 -26.43
N GLU A 113 5.00 -24.21 -26.56
CA GLU A 113 3.81 -24.24 -27.41
C GLU A 113 4.20 -24.11 -28.91
N PRO A 114 3.37 -24.60 -29.86
CA PRO A 114 3.71 -24.67 -31.29
C PRO A 114 4.13 -23.32 -31.91
N ASN A 115 3.68 -22.18 -31.34
CA ASN A 115 4.02 -20.82 -31.79
C ASN A 115 4.75 -20.03 -30.69
N GLY A 116 5.36 -20.71 -29.72
CA GLY A 116 6.03 -20.09 -28.59
C GLY A 116 7.38 -19.47 -29.00
N SER A 117 7.67 -18.28 -28.47
CA SER A 117 8.99 -17.69 -28.60
C SER A 117 9.96 -18.34 -27.62
N PRO A 118 11.22 -18.60 -28.02
CA PRO A 118 12.23 -19.19 -27.14
C PRO A 118 12.50 -18.29 -25.93
N VAL A 119 12.66 -18.89 -24.75
CA VAL A 119 13.07 -18.15 -23.54
C VAL A 119 14.55 -17.81 -23.59
N SER A 120 14.93 -16.72 -22.91
CA SER A 120 16.34 -16.35 -22.77
C SER A 120 17.09 -17.39 -21.91
N LYS A 121 18.41 -17.48 -22.11
CA LYS A 121 19.28 -18.33 -21.29
C LYS A 121 19.14 -18.03 -19.79
N THR A 122 19.04 -16.76 -19.41
CA THR A 122 18.85 -16.33 -18.00
C THR A 122 17.60 -16.95 -17.37
N VAL A 123 16.49 -17.02 -18.12
CA VAL A 123 15.23 -17.63 -17.65
C VAL A 123 15.39 -19.14 -17.48
N SER A 124 16.01 -19.81 -18.42
CA SER A 124 16.28 -21.25 -18.36
C SER A 124 17.22 -21.61 -17.21
N ASP A 125 18.30 -20.85 -17.04
CA ASP A 125 19.28 -21.06 -15.95
C ASP A 125 18.63 -20.82 -14.56
N PHE A 126 17.74 -19.82 -14.44
CA PHE A 126 17.00 -19.58 -13.20
C PHE A 126 16.11 -20.77 -12.82
N ASP A 127 15.35 -21.32 -13.78
CA ASP A 127 14.49 -22.51 -13.53
C ASP A 127 15.34 -23.72 -13.11
N ALA A 128 16.43 -23.98 -13.81
CA ALA A 128 17.28 -25.13 -13.55
C ALA A 128 17.98 -25.09 -12.18
N HIS A 129 18.50 -23.91 -11.78
CA HIS A 129 19.38 -23.81 -10.61
C HIS A 129 18.67 -23.33 -9.32
N ARG A 130 17.57 -22.57 -9.42
CA ARG A 130 16.90 -21.99 -8.24
C ARG A 130 15.59 -22.66 -7.83
N LYS A 131 14.96 -23.41 -8.72
CA LYS A 131 13.66 -24.03 -8.50
C LYS A 131 13.63 -24.86 -7.21
N VAL A 132 14.55 -25.80 -7.06
CA VAL A 132 14.55 -26.77 -5.94
C VAL A 132 14.67 -26.05 -4.59
N SER A 133 15.57 -25.08 -4.49
CA SER A 133 15.78 -24.33 -3.24
C SER A 133 14.59 -23.44 -2.88
N ILE A 134 13.96 -22.79 -3.87
CA ILE A 134 12.78 -21.94 -3.66
C ILE A 134 11.58 -22.80 -3.22
N GLU A 135 11.33 -23.93 -3.91
CA GLU A 135 10.22 -24.83 -3.57
C GLU A 135 10.40 -25.48 -2.19
N ALA A 136 11.63 -25.91 -1.86
CA ALA A 136 11.94 -26.46 -0.54
C ALA A 136 11.65 -25.40 0.56
N ARG A 137 12.09 -24.16 0.36
CA ARG A 137 11.86 -23.09 1.32
C ARG A 137 10.38 -22.72 1.41
N ALA A 138 9.68 -22.63 0.29
CA ALA A 138 8.25 -22.37 0.26
C ALA A 138 7.46 -23.47 1.00
N THR A 139 7.87 -24.73 0.85
CA THR A 139 7.27 -25.87 1.56
C THR A 139 7.46 -25.75 3.07
N GLN A 140 8.64 -25.32 3.53
CA GLN A 140 8.88 -25.08 4.96
C GLN A 140 7.96 -23.98 5.54
N LEU A 141 7.74 -22.88 4.80
CA LEU A 141 6.98 -21.72 5.27
C LEU A 141 5.47 -21.88 5.15
N TRP A 142 4.96 -22.62 4.16
CA TRP A 142 3.51 -22.73 3.88
C TRP A 142 3.02 -24.17 3.73
N GLY A 143 3.87 -25.16 3.92
CA GLY A 143 3.53 -26.57 3.76
C GLY A 143 3.30 -26.96 2.30
N ALA A 144 2.67 -28.13 2.08
CA ALA A 144 2.42 -28.69 0.74
C ALA A 144 1.55 -27.80 -0.16
N LYS A 145 0.82 -26.82 0.41
CA LYS A 145 -0.06 -25.90 -0.33
C LYS A 145 0.64 -24.64 -0.82
N PHE A 146 1.97 -24.53 -0.75
CA PHE A 146 2.70 -23.33 -1.14
C PHE A 146 2.40 -22.85 -2.57
N ASN A 147 2.05 -23.75 -3.49
CA ASN A 147 1.68 -23.40 -4.87
C ASN A 147 0.39 -22.58 -4.98
N SER A 148 -0.51 -22.65 -4.00
CA SER A 148 -1.76 -21.88 -3.94
C SER A 148 -1.66 -20.59 -3.15
N VAL A 149 -0.51 -20.30 -2.56
CA VAL A 149 -0.27 -19.07 -1.80
C VAL A 149 -0.26 -17.88 -2.76
N THR A 150 -1.12 -16.91 -2.52
CA THR A 150 -1.27 -15.70 -3.34
C THR A 150 -0.74 -14.44 -2.65
N HIS A 151 -0.21 -14.59 -1.45
CA HIS A 151 0.31 -13.50 -0.64
C HIS A 151 1.40 -14.02 0.33
N TRP A 152 2.39 -13.19 0.67
CA TRP A 152 3.52 -13.58 1.52
C TRP A 152 3.09 -14.12 2.91
N SER A 153 2.00 -13.63 3.48
CA SER A 153 1.48 -14.14 4.75
C SER A 153 0.82 -15.51 4.66
N GLY A 154 0.44 -15.94 3.46
CA GLY A 154 -0.39 -17.13 3.24
C GLY A 154 -1.89 -16.90 3.40
N PHE A 155 -2.31 -15.69 3.78
CA PHE A 155 -3.70 -15.31 4.06
C PHE A 155 -4.30 -14.47 2.94
N LYS A 156 -5.61 -14.62 2.69
CA LYS A 156 -6.39 -13.67 1.89
C LYS A 156 -6.56 -12.35 2.64
N LEU A 157 -6.88 -11.27 1.93
CA LEU A 157 -6.98 -9.93 2.54
C LEU A 157 -7.94 -9.88 3.74
N GLY A 158 -9.13 -10.49 3.64
CA GLY A 158 -10.07 -10.52 4.76
C GLY A 158 -9.52 -11.25 5.99
N GLU A 159 -8.78 -12.33 5.79
CA GLU A 159 -8.11 -13.05 6.88
C GLU A 159 -6.96 -12.23 7.47
N ARG A 160 -6.19 -11.50 6.63
CA ARG A 160 -5.14 -10.56 7.09
C ARG A 160 -5.72 -9.48 7.99
N VAL A 161 -6.84 -8.87 7.58
CA VAL A 161 -7.55 -7.86 8.37
C VAL A 161 -7.99 -8.44 9.72
N SER A 162 -8.57 -9.65 9.73
CA SER A 162 -8.98 -10.32 10.97
C SER A 162 -7.79 -10.64 11.89
N GLN A 163 -6.61 -10.95 11.37
CA GLN A 163 -5.40 -11.20 12.16
C GLN A 163 -4.87 -9.96 12.89
N ILE A 164 -5.13 -8.76 12.34
CA ILE A 164 -4.71 -7.50 12.98
C ILE A 164 -5.54 -7.19 14.22
N ALA A 165 -6.78 -7.69 14.29
CA ALA A 165 -7.73 -7.48 15.40
C ALA A 165 -7.97 -5.98 15.73
N ASP A 166 -8.05 -5.13 14.68
CA ASP A 166 -8.33 -3.70 14.78
C ASP A 166 -9.71 -3.40 14.18
N ASP A 167 -10.64 -2.96 15.03
CA ASP A 167 -12.03 -2.70 14.64
C ASP A 167 -12.14 -1.60 13.57
N GLN A 168 -11.27 -0.59 13.60
CA GLN A 168 -11.28 0.49 12.60
C GLN A 168 -10.86 -0.04 11.23
N ILE A 169 -9.81 -0.85 11.18
CA ILE A 169 -9.36 -1.49 9.93
C ILE A 169 -10.44 -2.44 9.40
N SER A 170 -11.06 -3.22 10.27
CA SER A 170 -12.15 -4.13 9.91
C SER A 170 -13.34 -3.38 9.33
N HIS A 171 -13.74 -2.27 9.96
CA HIS A 171 -14.80 -1.39 9.46
C HIS A 171 -14.46 -0.80 8.08
N VAL A 172 -13.26 -0.25 7.92
CA VAL A 172 -12.79 0.31 6.63
C VAL A 172 -12.73 -0.76 5.54
N TYR A 173 -12.30 -1.97 5.87
CA TYR A 173 -12.30 -3.09 4.93
C TYR A 173 -13.71 -3.42 4.42
N ILE A 174 -14.67 -3.53 5.34
CA ILE A 174 -16.04 -3.91 4.99
C ILE A 174 -16.73 -2.82 4.16
N TYR A 175 -16.67 -1.57 4.59
CA TYR A 175 -17.51 -0.50 4.04
C TYR A 175 -16.81 0.30 2.93
N ALA A 176 -15.52 0.54 3.01
CA ALA A 176 -14.81 1.34 2.01
C ALA A 176 -14.07 0.47 0.98
N TYR A 177 -13.18 -0.42 1.41
CA TYR A 177 -12.36 -1.21 0.51
C TYR A 177 -13.20 -2.10 -0.42
N ARG A 178 -14.21 -2.81 0.10
CA ARG A 178 -15.07 -3.69 -0.72
C ARG A 178 -15.87 -2.91 -1.74
N THR A 179 -16.34 -1.73 -1.39
CA THR A 179 -17.06 -0.83 -2.32
C THR A 179 -16.14 -0.39 -3.46
N MET A 180 -14.88 -0.01 -3.16
CA MET A 180 -13.88 0.33 -4.18
C MET A 180 -13.54 -0.86 -5.07
N SER A 181 -13.64 -2.08 -4.57
CA SER A 181 -13.40 -3.30 -5.33
C SER A 181 -14.32 -3.43 -6.53
N TRP A 182 -15.57 -3.02 -6.42
CA TRP A 182 -16.53 -3.07 -7.53
C TRP A 182 -16.15 -2.17 -8.71
N GLN A 183 -15.45 -1.07 -8.43
CA GLN A 183 -14.99 -0.12 -9.45
C GLN A 183 -13.77 -0.63 -10.23
N THR A 184 -13.06 -1.62 -9.70
CA THR A 184 -11.78 -2.11 -10.25
C THR A 184 -11.92 -3.46 -10.96
N HIS A 185 -13.00 -4.20 -10.72
CA HIS A 185 -13.24 -5.46 -11.41
C HIS A 185 -13.99 -5.25 -12.74
N PRO A 186 -13.65 -6.03 -13.78
CA PRO A 186 -14.36 -6.01 -15.06
C PRO A 186 -15.76 -6.63 -14.88
N GLY A 187 -16.71 -5.84 -14.43
CA GLY A 187 -18.10 -6.22 -14.26
C GLY A 187 -19.01 -5.13 -14.84
N LEU A 188 -20.29 -5.45 -15.06
CA LEU A 188 -21.27 -4.49 -15.57
C LEU A 188 -21.32 -3.21 -14.73
N GLN A 189 -21.09 -3.30 -13.42
CA GLN A 189 -21.11 -2.15 -12.53
C GLN A 189 -19.87 -1.25 -12.66
N GLY A 190 -18.72 -1.79 -13.08
CA GLY A 190 -17.49 -0.99 -13.31
C GLY A 190 -17.39 -0.40 -14.71
N SER A 191 -18.14 -0.94 -15.68
CA SER A 191 -17.98 -0.62 -17.11
C SER A 191 -19.20 0.02 -17.73
N TYR A 192 -20.41 -0.19 -17.20
CA TYR A 192 -21.66 0.29 -17.79
C TYR A 192 -22.55 0.99 -16.76
N GLY A 193 -22.99 2.20 -17.09
CA GLY A 193 -24.19 2.79 -16.47
C GLY A 193 -23.96 3.61 -15.20
N LEU A 194 -22.71 3.91 -14.80
CA LEU A 194 -22.51 4.92 -13.76
C LEU A 194 -22.77 6.31 -14.36
N PRO A 195 -23.75 7.07 -13.85
CA PRO A 195 -23.93 8.44 -14.29
C PRO A 195 -22.72 9.27 -13.89
N ALA A 196 -22.32 10.24 -14.70
CA ALA A 196 -21.19 11.12 -14.41
C ALA A 196 -21.32 11.84 -13.05
N SER A 197 -22.54 12.02 -12.55
CA SER A 197 -22.83 12.54 -11.20
C SER A 197 -22.32 11.64 -10.05
N ALA A 198 -22.05 10.36 -10.29
CA ALA A 198 -21.52 9.46 -9.28
C ALA A 198 -19.98 9.54 -9.15
N PHE A 199 -19.26 10.04 -10.16
CA PHE A 199 -17.79 10.07 -10.17
C PHE A 199 -17.19 10.84 -8.98
N PRO A 200 -17.72 12.03 -8.58
CA PRO A 200 -17.22 12.73 -7.42
C PRO A 200 -17.33 11.93 -6.12
N ALA A 201 -18.44 11.24 -5.91
CA ALA A 201 -18.65 10.44 -4.71
C ALA A 201 -17.67 9.26 -4.62
N ILE A 202 -17.41 8.59 -5.75
CA ILE A 202 -16.47 7.48 -5.83
C ILE A 202 -15.03 7.97 -5.62
N ALA A 203 -14.65 9.07 -6.30
CA ALA A 203 -13.32 9.67 -6.15
C ALA A 203 -13.06 10.09 -4.69
N ASN A 204 -14.05 10.72 -4.04
CA ASN A 204 -13.95 11.09 -2.64
C ASN A 204 -13.82 9.89 -1.71
N SER A 205 -14.57 8.83 -1.94
CA SER A 205 -14.45 7.61 -1.15
C SER A 205 -13.08 6.98 -1.30
N ALA A 206 -12.50 7.03 -2.50
CA ALA A 206 -11.15 6.56 -2.75
C ALA A 206 -10.09 7.41 -2.02
N LEU A 207 -10.21 8.75 -2.10
CA LEU A 207 -9.31 9.67 -1.39
C LEU A 207 -9.43 9.50 0.13
N ASN A 208 -10.64 9.37 0.66
CA ASN A 208 -10.86 9.14 2.09
C ASN A 208 -10.21 7.81 2.55
N LEU A 209 -10.36 6.73 1.78
CA LEU A 209 -9.69 5.46 2.05
C LEU A 209 -8.16 5.63 2.06
N ALA A 210 -7.61 6.39 1.12
CA ALA A 210 -6.18 6.66 1.05
C ALA A 210 -5.68 7.49 2.23
N VAL A 211 -6.39 8.57 2.59
CA VAL A 211 -6.07 9.39 3.78
C VAL A 211 -6.05 8.54 5.04
N PHE A 212 -7.10 7.77 5.29
CA PHE A 212 -7.17 6.86 6.43
C PHE A 212 -5.99 5.87 6.45
N SER A 213 -5.74 5.22 5.33
CA SER A 213 -4.70 4.19 5.22
C SER A 213 -3.30 4.77 5.36
N TYR A 214 -3.06 5.94 4.77
CA TYR A 214 -1.75 6.61 4.87
C TYR A 214 -1.49 7.16 6.28
N LEU A 215 -2.48 7.74 6.92
CA LEU A 215 -2.40 8.13 8.32
C LEU A 215 -2.03 6.92 9.22
N ALA A 216 -2.65 5.78 8.98
CA ALA A 216 -2.35 4.56 9.72
C ALA A 216 -0.90 4.08 9.51
N VAL A 217 -0.37 4.22 8.29
CA VAL A 217 1.04 3.93 7.97
C VAL A 217 1.97 4.90 8.69
N LEU A 218 1.71 6.21 8.60
CA LEU A 218 2.56 7.22 9.25
C LEU A 218 2.61 7.03 10.76
N ARG A 219 1.49 6.77 11.42
CA ARG A 219 1.46 6.49 12.86
C ARG A 219 2.25 5.24 13.23
N LEU A 220 2.18 4.21 12.39
CA LEU A 220 2.99 3.01 12.58
C LEU A 220 4.49 3.33 12.46
N MET A 221 4.89 4.11 11.45
CA MET A 221 6.28 4.53 11.26
C MET A 221 6.77 5.43 12.40
N ILE A 222 5.96 6.41 12.82
CA ILE A 222 6.23 7.26 13.99
C ILE A 222 6.53 6.39 15.23
N SER A 223 5.67 5.41 15.50
CA SER A 223 5.86 4.50 16.63
C SER A 223 7.12 3.66 16.49
N THR A 224 7.38 3.13 15.29
CA THR A 224 8.55 2.27 15.03
C THR A 224 9.88 3.03 15.13
N LEU A 225 9.88 4.32 14.73
CA LEU A 225 11.04 5.19 14.71
C LEU A 225 11.27 5.95 16.03
N GLY A 226 10.39 5.82 17.01
CA GLY A 226 10.49 6.54 18.29
C GLY A 226 10.13 8.03 18.20
N LEU A 227 9.29 8.41 17.22
CA LEU A 227 8.89 9.80 16.93
C LEU A 227 7.51 10.17 17.53
N GLN A 228 7.14 9.61 18.70
CA GLN A 228 5.80 9.77 19.28
C GLN A 228 5.41 11.24 19.58
N GLN A 229 6.38 12.12 19.78
CA GLN A 229 6.15 13.57 19.93
C GLN A 229 5.46 14.19 18.71
N HIS A 230 5.57 13.57 17.53
CA HIS A 230 4.96 14.06 16.29
C HIS A 230 3.49 13.65 16.10
N ASP A 231 2.94 12.82 16.97
CA ASP A 231 1.54 12.35 16.86
C ASP A 231 0.54 13.52 16.92
N ARG A 232 0.81 14.55 17.75
CA ARG A 232 -0.03 15.73 17.84
C ARG A 232 0.04 16.60 16.58
N LEU A 233 1.21 16.71 15.99
CA LEU A 233 1.44 17.51 14.79
C LEU A 233 0.66 16.92 13.59
N ILE A 234 0.64 15.61 13.42
CA ILE A 234 -0.07 14.98 12.30
C ILE A 234 -1.59 15.25 12.37
N TYR A 235 -2.19 15.20 13.57
CA TYR A 235 -3.61 15.53 13.73
C TYR A 235 -3.92 17.02 13.54
N ALA A 236 -3.04 17.87 14.02
CA ALA A 236 -3.20 19.31 13.85
C ALA A 236 -3.13 19.71 12.36
N ARG A 237 -2.21 19.10 11.58
CA ARG A 237 -2.13 19.28 10.12
C ARG A 237 -3.38 18.77 9.39
N LEU A 238 -3.92 17.63 9.79
CA LEU A 238 -5.17 17.13 9.21
C LEU A 238 -6.35 18.06 9.48
N ASN A 239 -6.45 18.59 10.70
CA ASN A 239 -7.50 19.55 11.05
C ASN A 239 -7.35 20.83 10.23
N LEU A 240 -6.15 21.35 10.07
CA LEU A 240 -5.88 22.53 9.25
C LEU A 240 -6.27 22.29 7.79
N ALA A 241 -5.85 21.18 7.19
CA ALA A 241 -6.18 20.81 5.82
C ALA A 241 -7.68 20.58 5.60
N HIS A 242 -8.41 20.16 6.63
CA HIS A 242 -9.85 20.01 6.59
C HIS A 242 -10.58 21.36 6.62
N THR A 243 -10.09 22.32 7.40
CA THR A 243 -10.72 23.64 7.58
C THR A 243 -10.31 24.64 6.52
N LEU A 244 -9.07 24.56 6.02
CA LEU A 244 -8.46 25.49 5.06
C LEU A 244 -7.82 24.72 3.87
N PRO A 245 -8.64 24.14 3.00
CA PRO A 245 -8.16 23.18 1.99
C PRO A 245 -7.27 23.75 0.88
N TYR A 246 -6.98 25.05 0.88
CA TYR A 246 -6.21 25.72 -0.19
C TYR A 246 -5.16 26.71 0.31
N THR A 247 -4.82 26.71 1.59
CA THR A 247 -3.76 27.61 2.09
C THR A 247 -2.38 26.99 1.89
N ASP A 248 -1.40 27.80 1.54
CA ASP A 248 0.01 27.40 1.41
C ASP A 248 0.67 26.97 2.74
N GLY A 249 -0.09 26.96 3.80
CA GLY A 249 0.16 26.33 5.10
C GLY A 249 1.51 26.57 5.79
N GLN A 250 2.47 27.27 5.17
CA GLN A 250 3.81 27.44 5.77
C GLN A 250 3.82 28.34 6.98
N ALA A 251 3.05 29.43 6.95
CA ALA A 251 2.96 30.35 8.09
C ALA A 251 2.19 29.72 9.25
N GLU A 252 1.06 29.09 8.92
CA GLU A 252 0.22 28.37 9.89
C GLU A 252 0.96 27.16 10.46
N GLU A 253 1.84 26.53 9.70
CA GLU A 253 2.68 25.45 10.21
C GLU A 253 3.68 25.91 11.25
N LEU A 254 4.33 27.05 11.03
CA LEU A 254 5.29 27.61 11.99
C LEU A 254 4.61 27.97 13.31
N GLU A 255 3.42 28.57 13.24
CA GLU A 255 2.60 28.87 14.42
C GLU A 255 2.14 27.59 15.12
N LEU A 256 1.75 26.57 14.35
CA LEU A 256 1.34 25.29 14.88
C LEU A 256 2.49 24.57 15.59
N ARG A 257 3.69 24.51 15.00
CA ARG A 257 4.89 23.94 15.63
C ARG A 257 5.22 24.67 16.92
N HIS A 258 5.24 25.99 16.89
CA HIS A 258 5.51 26.80 18.08
C HIS A 258 4.46 26.57 19.18
N SER A 259 3.17 26.43 18.83
CA SER A 259 2.09 26.16 19.79
C SER A 259 2.18 24.76 20.41
N LEU A 260 2.81 23.81 19.74
CA LEU A 260 3.00 22.43 20.19
C LEU A 260 4.35 22.18 20.86
N GLY A 261 5.22 23.21 20.90
CA GLY A 261 6.56 23.12 21.47
C GLY A 261 7.52 22.23 20.65
N LEU A 262 7.35 22.24 19.31
CA LEU A 262 8.14 21.45 18.34
C LEU A 262 9.07 22.36 17.53
#